data_d14748499b6673d525d30ed509caf635
#
_entry.id   d14748499b6673d525d30ed509caf635
#
_cell.length_a   1.000
_cell.length_b   1.000
_cell.length_c   1.000
_cell.angle_alpha   90.00
_cell.angle_beta   90.00
_cell.angle_gamma   90.00
#
_symmetry.space_group_name_H-M   'P 1'
#
loop_
_entity.id
_entity.type
_entity.pdbx_description
1 polymer ?
#
loop_
_entity_poly.entity_id
_entity_poly.type
_entity_poly.pdbx_seq_one_letter_code
_entity_poly.pdbx_strand_id
1 'polypeptide(L)'
;MTIDVYWGSGSPYSWRVLLALELKRLPYTSHLLHFDLQEHKAPQMLAMNPRGRLPVLKDGDYVVFESLAVLYYLDLKYPDPPIFGRSPEEAGVIMRVINEFQAYTEASLMAIVGALLYGRKPRMGEELTQAMHLVANEARTIEGRLSKSDWIVGETVSAADLVIYPCIRLLHRSLMRPEAQELSARFLPAEVHYPALAKWMQRVEALPGFAKTWPPHWDAAAPQSSAK
;
A
#
# COMPACT_ATOMS: atom_id res chain seq x y z
N MET A 1 -3.31 2.16 -27.33
CA MET A 1 -2.45 2.91 -26.37
C MET A 1 -2.06 1.92 -25.29
N THR A 2 -0.79 1.81 -24.99
CA THR A 2 -0.25 0.88 -23.99
C THR A 2 0.08 1.69 -22.74
N ILE A 3 -0.42 1.23 -21.59
CA ILE A 3 -0.02 1.78 -20.29
C ILE A 3 1.30 1.11 -19.89
N ASP A 4 2.29 1.89 -19.53
CA ASP A 4 3.53 1.42 -18.92
C ASP A 4 3.51 1.80 -17.43
N VAL A 5 3.79 0.85 -16.53
CA VAL A 5 3.91 1.11 -15.10
C VAL A 5 5.31 0.77 -14.62
N TYR A 6 6.01 1.76 -14.07
CA TYR A 6 7.32 1.62 -13.44
C TYR A 6 7.13 1.53 -11.93
N TRP A 7 7.57 0.43 -11.33
CA TRP A 7 7.25 0.11 -9.95
C TRP A 7 8.39 -0.61 -9.23
N GLY A 8 8.35 -0.61 -7.91
CA GLY A 8 9.33 -1.31 -7.07
C GLY A 8 8.65 -2.34 -6.19
N SER A 9 9.21 -3.56 -6.14
CA SER A 9 8.68 -4.66 -5.35
C SER A 9 8.65 -4.32 -3.85
N GLY A 10 7.50 -4.57 -3.21
CA GLY A 10 7.26 -4.28 -1.79
C GLY A 10 7.01 -2.82 -1.44
N SER A 11 7.01 -1.91 -2.43
CA SER A 11 6.57 -0.54 -2.21
C SER A 11 5.05 -0.49 -2.10
N PRO A 12 4.48 -0.04 -0.96
CA PRO A 12 3.03 0.08 -0.82
C PRO A 12 2.44 1.08 -1.81
N TYR A 13 3.19 2.11 -2.17
CA TYR A 13 2.77 3.12 -3.14
C TYR A 13 2.68 2.55 -4.56
N SER A 14 3.63 1.71 -4.96
CA SER A 14 3.59 1.01 -6.24
C SER A 14 2.44 -0.01 -6.28
N TRP A 15 2.23 -0.72 -5.18
CA TRP A 15 1.21 -1.75 -5.07
C TRP A 15 -0.21 -1.19 -5.23
N ARG A 16 -0.48 0.04 -4.73
CA ARG A 16 -1.76 0.76 -4.97
C ARG A 16 -2.11 0.83 -6.44
N VAL A 17 -1.13 1.17 -7.28
CA VAL A 17 -1.31 1.34 -8.73
C VAL A 17 -1.52 -0.01 -9.42
N LEU A 18 -0.72 -1.02 -9.06
CA LEU A 18 -0.90 -2.37 -9.62
C LEU A 18 -2.29 -2.93 -9.30
N LEU A 19 -2.75 -2.78 -8.04
CA LEU A 19 -4.09 -3.19 -7.63
C LEU A 19 -5.19 -2.49 -8.44
N ALA A 20 -5.05 -1.18 -8.69
CA ALA A 20 -6.02 -0.43 -9.50
C ALA A 20 -6.03 -0.90 -10.96
N LEU A 21 -4.87 -1.15 -11.55
CA LEU A 21 -4.77 -1.65 -12.93
C LEU A 21 -5.43 -3.02 -13.09
N GLU A 22 -5.16 -3.95 -12.16
CA GLU A 22 -5.76 -5.29 -12.19
C GLU A 22 -7.27 -5.25 -11.89
N LEU A 23 -7.70 -4.45 -10.90
CA LEU A 23 -9.13 -4.30 -10.58
C LEU A 23 -9.92 -3.76 -11.78
N LYS A 24 -9.36 -2.77 -12.49
CA LYS A 24 -9.94 -2.19 -13.70
C LYS A 24 -9.70 -3.04 -14.95
N ARG A 25 -8.98 -4.17 -14.83
CA ARG A 25 -8.63 -5.08 -15.95
C ARG A 25 -7.97 -4.35 -17.12
N LEU A 26 -7.16 -3.35 -16.82
CA LEU A 26 -6.46 -2.58 -17.84
C LEU A 26 -5.20 -3.35 -18.28
N PRO A 27 -4.95 -3.51 -19.59
CA PRO A 27 -3.71 -4.06 -20.07
C PRO A 27 -2.57 -3.06 -19.85
N TYR A 28 -1.44 -3.52 -19.32
CA TYR A 28 -0.27 -2.70 -19.09
C TYR A 28 1.04 -3.48 -19.27
N THR A 29 2.10 -2.76 -19.59
CA THR A 29 3.47 -3.28 -19.55
C THR A 29 4.07 -2.99 -18.17
N SER A 30 4.53 -4.04 -17.51
CA SER A 30 5.08 -3.97 -16.16
C SER A 30 6.60 -3.80 -16.22
N HIS A 31 7.12 -2.71 -15.65
CA HIS A 31 8.54 -2.43 -15.51
C HIS A 31 8.93 -2.45 -14.03
N LEU A 32 9.36 -3.63 -13.56
CA LEU A 32 9.90 -3.78 -12.21
C LEU A 32 11.30 -3.16 -12.14
N LEU A 33 11.49 -2.20 -11.23
CA LEU A 33 12.76 -1.54 -10.98
C LEU A 33 13.32 -1.92 -9.61
N HIS A 34 14.62 -2.12 -9.55
CA HIS A 34 15.35 -2.53 -8.35
C HIS A 34 15.84 -1.31 -7.55
N PHE A 35 15.42 -1.20 -6.29
CA PHE A 35 15.79 -0.10 -5.41
C PHE A 35 17.28 -0.14 -5.01
N ASP A 36 17.82 -1.31 -4.81
CA ASP A 36 19.23 -1.55 -4.47
C ASP A 36 20.18 -1.14 -5.60
N LEU A 37 19.76 -1.33 -6.84
CA LEU A 37 20.47 -0.87 -8.04
C LEU A 37 20.20 0.60 -8.39
N GLN A 38 19.33 1.26 -7.64
CA GLN A 38 18.92 2.66 -7.84
C GLN A 38 18.36 2.96 -9.25
N GLU A 39 17.78 1.97 -9.93
CA GLU A 39 17.23 2.11 -11.29
C GLU A 39 16.17 3.20 -11.40
N HIS A 40 15.42 3.45 -10.30
CA HIS A 40 14.45 4.55 -10.20
C HIS A 40 15.09 5.96 -10.26
N LYS A 41 16.43 6.05 -10.18
CA LYS A 41 17.21 7.30 -10.31
C LYS A 41 17.99 7.38 -11.62
N ALA A 42 17.80 6.44 -12.52
CA ALA A 42 18.38 6.53 -13.86
C ALA A 42 17.89 7.79 -14.60
N PRO A 43 18.68 8.38 -15.50
CA PRO A 43 18.33 9.63 -16.20
C PRO A 43 16.94 9.59 -16.85
N GLN A 44 16.58 8.47 -17.47
CA GLN A 44 15.27 8.28 -18.09
C GLN A 44 14.10 8.32 -17.07
N MET A 45 14.33 7.81 -15.88
CA MET A 45 13.32 7.85 -14.81
C MET A 45 13.22 9.25 -14.20
N LEU A 46 14.34 9.94 -14.02
CA LEU A 46 14.35 11.32 -13.53
C LEU A 46 13.71 12.28 -14.52
N ALA A 47 13.79 12.00 -15.82
CA ALA A 47 13.07 12.78 -16.85
C ALA A 47 11.55 12.63 -16.73
N MET A 48 11.05 11.46 -16.29
CA MET A 48 9.62 11.23 -16.06
C MET A 48 9.17 11.71 -14.67
N ASN A 49 9.98 11.44 -13.63
CA ASN A 49 9.72 11.86 -12.26
C ASN A 49 10.99 12.45 -11.64
N PRO A 50 11.13 13.78 -11.59
CA PRO A 50 12.33 14.44 -11.04
C PRO A 50 12.62 14.12 -9.56
N ARG A 51 11.62 13.60 -8.82
CA ARG A 51 11.81 13.16 -7.44
C ARG A 51 12.51 11.80 -7.34
N GLY A 52 12.68 11.08 -8.46
CA GLY A 52 13.27 9.74 -8.48
C GLY A 52 12.55 8.77 -7.56
N ARG A 53 11.21 8.76 -7.59
CA ARG A 53 10.36 7.90 -6.78
C ARG A 53 9.42 7.07 -7.65
N LEU A 54 8.98 5.94 -7.12
CA LEU A 54 8.01 5.03 -7.73
C LEU A 54 6.70 5.03 -6.93
N PRO A 55 5.57 4.79 -7.58
CA PRO A 55 5.39 4.44 -9.00
C PRO A 55 5.46 5.64 -9.94
N VAL A 56 5.67 5.32 -11.23
CA VAL A 56 5.42 6.22 -12.36
C VAL A 56 4.54 5.47 -13.36
N LEU A 57 3.51 6.11 -13.88
CA LEU A 57 2.66 5.57 -14.94
C LEU A 57 2.81 6.44 -16.18
N LYS A 58 2.99 5.79 -17.33
CA LYS A 58 3.00 6.42 -18.64
C LYS A 58 1.87 5.83 -19.47
N ASP A 59 1.01 6.70 -20.04
CA ASP A 59 -0.11 6.31 -20.88
C ASP A 59 0.00 7.06 -22.21
N GLY A 60 0.58 6.41 -23.22
CA GLY A 60 1.03 7.09 -24.43
C GLY A 60 2.13 8.09 -24.12
N ASP A 61 1.90 9.37 -24.43
CA ASP A 61 2.83 10.46 -24.11
C ASP A 61 2.59 11.11 -22.75
N TYR A 62 1.49 10.78 -22.08
CA TYR A 62 1.17 11.33 -20.77
C TYR A 62 1.86 10.56 -19.66
N VAL A 63 2.54 11.30 -18.79
CA VAL A 63 3.25 10.74 -17.62
C VAL A 63 2.63 11.29 -16.36
N VAL A 64 2.31 10.41 -15.41
CA VAL A 64 1.81 10.78 -14.08
C VAL A 64 2.52 9.97 -13.00
N PHE A 65 2.87 10.65 -11.91
CA PHE A 65 3.44 10.07 -10.70
C PHE A 65 2.70 10.59 -9.46
N GLU A 66 3.08 10.18 -8.25
CA GLU A 66 2.30 10.20 -7.00
C GLU A 66 1.14 9.20 -7.08
N SER A 67 1.23 8.13 -6.28
CA SER A 67 0.33 6.99 -6.41
C SER A 67 -1.16 7.35 -6.35
N LEU A 68 -1.54 8.31 -5.49
CA LEU A 68 -2.93 8.76 -5.40
C LEU A 68 -3.36 9.54 -6.65
N ALA A 69 -2.49 10.36 -7.22
CA ALA A 69 -2.76 11.04 -8.48
C ALA A 69 -2.90 10.06 -9.64
N VAL A 70 -2.10 8.97 -9.64
CA VAL A 70 -2.24 7.90 -10.62
C VAL A 70 -3.59 7.20 -10.49
N LEU A 71 -4.02 6.85 -9.26
CA LEU A 71 -5.34 6.26 -9.04
C LEU A 71 -6.46 7.17 -9.54
N TYR A 72 -6.39 8.46 -9.22
CA TYR A 72 -7.39 9.43 -9.65
C TYR A 72 -7.43 9.58 -11.18
N TYR A 73 -6.26 9.66 -11.84
CA TYR A 73 -6.16 9.67 -13.29
C TYR A 73 -6.80 8.43 -13.92
N LEU A 74 -6.47 7.24 -13.39
CA LEU A 74 -7.03 5.99 -13.89
C LEU A 74 -8.55 5.95 -13.74
N ASP A 75 -9.09 6.46 -12.64
CA ASP A 75 -10.53 6.46 -12.40
C ASP A 75 -11.29 7.39 -13.32
N LEU A 76 -10.75 8.57 -13.59
CA LEU A 76 -11.36 9.52 -14.53
C LEU A 76 -11.30 9.03 -15.97
N LYS A 77 -10.18 8.41 -16.37
CA LYS A 77 -10.00 7.95 -17.75
C LYS A 77 -10.70 6.62 -18.02
N TYR A 78 -10.75 5.76 -17.02
CA TYR A 78 -11.33 4.42 -17.09
C TYR A 78 -12.32 4.25 -15.92
N PRO A 79 -13.53 4.79 -16.03
CA PRO A 79 -14.46 4.94 -14.92
C PRO A 79 -15.05 3.64 -14.38
N ASP A 80 -14.92 2.51 -15.07
CA ASP A 80 -15.47 1.23 -14.65
C ASP A 80 -14.38 0.19 -14.32
N PRO A 81 -14.46 -0.44 -13.12
CA PRO A 81 -15.30 -0.05 -11.98
C PRO A 81 -14.78 1.25 -11.34
N PRO A 82 -15.67 2.12 -10.80
CA PRO A 82 -15.25 3.35 -10.13
C PRO A 82 -14.57 3.02 -8.81
N ILE A 83 -13.44 3.65 -8.53
CA ILE A 83 -12.73 3.50 -7.26
C ILE A 83 -12.85 4.73 -6.36
N PHE A 84 -13.28 5.88 -6.90
CA PHE A 84 -13.60 7.08 -6.12
C PHE A 84 -15.12 7.31 -5.96
N GLY A 85 -15.93 6.26 -6.18
CA GLY A 85 -17.38 6.36 -6.03
C GLY A 85 -18.09 6.90 -7.28
N ARG A 86 -19.43 6.97 -7.20
CA ARG A 86 -20.31 7.39 -8.30
C ARG A 86 -20.98 8.75 -8.05
N SER A 87 -20.82 9.29 -6.85
CA SER A 87 -21.35 10.61 -6.47
C SER A 87 -20.26 11.48 -5.81
N PRO A 88 -20.45 12.82 -5.80
CA PRO A 88 -19.57 13.72 -5.07
C PRO A 88 -19.44 13.37 -3.58
N GLU A 89 -20.53 12.90 -2.96
CA GLU A 89 -20.56 12.52 -1.55
C GLU A 89 -19.71 11.29 -1.29
N GLU A 90 -19.84 10.25 -2.12
CA GLU A 90 -18.99 9.05 -2.05
C GLU A 90 -17.52 9.40 -2.26
N ALA A 91 -17.21 10.19 -3.28
CA ALA A 91 -15.86 10.65 -3.56
C ALA A 91 -15.28 11.44 -2.38
N GLY A 92 -16.07 12.32 -1.79
CA GLY A 92 -15.71 13.11 -0.60
C GLY A 92 -15.37 12.24 0.60
N VAL A 93 -16.17 11.21 0.88
CA VAL A 93 -15.93 10.26 1.98
C VAL A 93 -14.69 9.43 1.72
N ILE A 94 -14.52 8.89 0.52
CA ILE A 94 -13.34 8.09 0.14
C ILE A 94 -12.06 8.93 0.30
N MET A 95 -12.04 10.13 -0.26
CA MET A 95 -10.89 11.04 -0.15
C MET A 95 -10.61 11.45 1.30
N ARG A 96 -11.64 11.73 2.11
CA ARG A 96 -11.48 12.03 3.53
C ARG A 96 -10.78 10.88 4.25
N VAL A 97 -11.22 9.64 4.08
CA VAL A 97 -10.62 8.47 4.74
C VAL A 97 -9.17 8.26 4.31
N ILE A 98 -8.86 8.45 3.03
CA ILE A 98 -7.48 8.39 2.53
C ILE A 98 -6.62 9.47 3.20
N ASN A 99 -7.11 10.71 3.26
CA ASN A 99 -6.37 11.82 3.86
C ASN A 99 -6.21 11.64 5.38
N GLU A 100 -7.23 11.15 6.10
CA GLU A 100 -7.14 10.79 7.52
C GLU A 100 -6.01 9.77 7.75
N PHE A 101 -5.98 8.70 6.98
CA PHE A 101 -4.92 7.68 7.07
C PHE A 101 -3.54 8.27 6.78
N GLN A 102 -3.39 9.04 5.71
CA GLN A 102 -2.12 9.63 5.32
C GLN A 102 -1.61 10.67 6.32
N ALA A 103 -2.51 11.50 6.84
CA ALA A 103 -2.14 12.58 7.76
C ALA A 103 -1.81 12.08 9.17
N TYR A 104 -2.52 11.06 9.66
CA TYR A 104 -2.45 10.68 11.06
C TYR A 104 -1.76 9.35 11.33
N THR A 105 -1.61 8.48 10.31
CA THR A 105 -1.17 7.10 10.53
C THR A 105 0.00 6.67 9.65
N GLU A 106 -0.01 7.00 8.37
CA GLU A 106 0.92 6.46 7.38
C GLU A 106 2.39 6.70 7.78
N ALA A 107 2.72 7.89 8.28
CA ALA A 107 4.09 8.22 8.69
C ALA A 107 4.56 7.32 9.85
N SER A 108 3.72 7.12 10.87
CA SER A 108 4.01 6.26 12.02
C SER A 108 4.14 4.79 11.61
N LEU A 109 3.25 4.31 10.75
CA LEU A 109 3.32 2.97 10.19
C LEU A 109 4.61 2.76 9.41
N MET A 110 4.98 3.70 8.56
CA MET A 110 6.21 3.62 7.76
C MET A 110 7.48 3.76 8.60
N ALA A 111 7.42 4.42 9.75
CA ALA A 111 8.52 4.45 10.72
C ALA A 111 8.77 3.06 11.32
N ILE A 112 7.70 2.35 11.72
CA ILE A 112 7.76 0.97 12.23
C ILE A 112 8.35 0.04 11.15
N VAL A 113 7.80 0.09 9.94
CA VAL A 113 8.29 -0.70 8.80
C VAL A 113 9.75 -0.39 8.50
N GLY A 114 10.11 0.90 8.51
CA GLY A 114 11.48 1.36 8.29
C GLY A 114 12.47 0.80 9.30
N ALA A 115 12.10 0.79 10.57
CA ALA A 115 12.91 0.25 11.66
C ALA A 115 13.09 -1.27 11.53
N LEU A 116 11.99 -2.00 11.32
CA LEU A 116 11.97 -3.46 11.35
C LEU A 116 12.50 -4.12 10.07
N LEU A 117 12.21 -3.56 8.89
CA LEU A 117 12.63 -4.17 7.62
C LEU A 117 13.91 -3.57 7.03
N TYR A 118 14.18 -2.30 7.32
CA TYR A 118 15.25 -1.56 6.64
C TYR A 118 16.30 -0.97 7.59
N GLY A 119 16.24 -1.29 8.88
CA GLY A 119 17.19 -0.82 9.88
C GLY A 119 17.28 0.72 10.02
N ARG A 120 16.20 1.45 9.62
CA ARG A 120 16.13 2.90 9.70
C ARG A 120 15.87 3.37 11.13
N LYS A 121 16.17 4.63 11.42
CA LYS A 121 15.73 5.30 12.67
C LYS A 121 14.25 5.71 12.54
N PRO A 122 13.49 5.77 13.66
CA PRO A 122 13.94 5.45 15.03
C PRO A 122 14.18 3.94 15.17
N ARG A 123 15.19 3.59 15.95
CA ARG A 123 15.38 2.21 16.41
C ARG A 123 14.42 1.93 17.56
N MET A 124 14.34 0.66 18.01
CA MET A 124 13.53 0.29 19.16
C MET A 124 13.68 1.29 20.30
N GLY A 125 12.55 1.75 20.87
CA GLY A 125 12.51 2.74 21.91
C GLY A 125 11.16 3.46 22.01
N GLU A 126 11.11 4.54 22.77
CA GLU A 126 9.86 5.27 23.07
C GLU A 126 9.15 5.80 21.82
N GLU A 127 9.90 6.33 20.84
CA GLU A 127 9.34 6.83 19.58
C GLU A 127 8.60 5.73 18.80
N LEU A 128 9.18 4.52 18.76
CA LEU A 128 8.55 3.40 18.06
C LEU A 128 7.33 2.89 18.82
N THR A 129 7.40 2.88 20.15
CA THR A 129 6.25 2.54 21.01
C THR A 129 5.09 3.53 20.78
N GLN A 130 5.39 4.82 20.68
CA GLN A 130 4.40 5.86 20.41
C GLN A 130 3.80 5.70 18.99
N ALA A 131 4.64 5.44 17.99
CA ALA A 131 4.17 5.14 16.64
C ALA A 131 3.22 3.94 16.63
N MET A 132 3.53 2.87 17.41
CA MET A 132 2.67 1.70 17.56
C MET A 132 1.32 2.04 18.19
N HIS A 133 1.28 2.95 19.18
CA HIS A 133 0.00 3.38 19.75
C HIS A 133 -0.89 4.09 18.73
N LEU A 134 -0.33 4.96 17.90
CA LEU A 134 -1.07 5.66 16.84
C LEU A 134 -1.61 4.66 15.81
N VAL A 135 -0.78 3.74 15.35
CA VAL A 135 -1.20 2.71 14.39
C VAL A 135 -2.23 1.77 14.98
N ALA A 136 -2.12 1.40 16.27
CA ALA A 136 -3.12 0.58 16.95
C ALA A 136 -4.48 1.29 17.09
N ASN A 137 -4.47 2.60 17.33
CA ASN A 137 -5.70 3.40 17.38
C ASN A 137 -6.40 3.42 16.02
N GLU A 138 -5.64 3.62 14.94
CA GLU A 138 -6.19 3.59 13.59
C GLU A 138 -6.70 2.19 13.21
N ALA A 139 -5.97 1.14 13.56
CA ALA A 139 -6.42 -0.23 13.35
C ALA A 139 -7.78 -0.49 14.02
N ARG A 140 -8.02 0.04 15.24
CA ARG A 140 -9.33 -0.05 15.89
C ARG A 140 -10.40 0.76 15.16
N THR A 141 -10.06 1.93 14.63
CA THR A 141 -10.98 2.74 13.82
C THR A 141 -11.39 2.00 12.55
N ILE A 142 -10.44 1.40 11.86
CA ILE A 142 -10.69 0.59 10.65
C ILE A 142 -11.50 -0.66 11.02
N GLU A 143 -11.15 -1.36 12.09
CA GLU A 143 -11.89 -2.51 12.62
C GLU A 143 -13.36 -2.15 12.87
N GLY A 144 -13.62 -1.02 13.52
CA GLY A 144 -14.97 -0.53 13.79
C GLY A 144 -15.78 -0.19 12.54
N ARG A 145 -15.13 0.23 11.46
CA ARG A 145 -15.78 0.42 10.13
C ARG A 145 -16.08 -0.93 9.49
N LEU A 146 -15.08 -1.80 9.44
CA LEU A 146 -15.15 -3.12 8.80
C LEU A 146 -16.06 -4.11 9.52
N SER A 147 -16.36 -3.90 10.80
CA SER A 147 -17.39 -4.67 11.52
C SER A 147 -18.81 -4.38 11.04
N LYS A 148 -19.02 -3.31 10.29
CA LYS A 148 -20.32 -2.85 9.77
C LYS A 148 -20.42 -2.89 8.25
N SER A 149 -19.31 -3.04 7.56
CA SER A 149 -19.22 -3.05 6.10
C SER A 149 -18.11 -3.99 5.64
N ASP A 150 -18.26 -4.52 4.45
CA ASP A 150 -17.25 -5.36 3.81
C ASP A 150 -16.01 -4.60 3.34
N TRP A 151 -16.12 -3.27 3.11
CA TRP A 151 -15.09 -2.39 2.62
C TRP A 151 -14.90 -1.20 3.54
N ILE A 152 -13.75 -0.53 3.47
CA ILE A 152 -13.43 0.62 4.34
C ILE A 152 -14.44 1.76 4.13
N VAL A 153 -14.88 1.96 2.88
CA VAL A 153 -15.92 2.94 2.53
C VAL A 153 -16.92 2.30 1.57
N GLY A 154 -18.19 2.37 1.91
CA GLY A 154 -19.27 1.90 1.04
C GLY A 154 -19.38 0.39 0.94
N GLU A 155 -20.04 -0.09 -0.10
CA GLU A 155 -20.39 -1.51 -0.30
C GLU A 155 -19.50 -2.22 -1.32
N THR A 156 -18.61 -1.48 -1.99
CA THR A 156 -17.69 -1.99 -3.01
C THR A 156 -16.26 -1.53 -2.73
N VAL A 157 -15.29 -2.27 -3.28
CA VAL A 157 -13.88 -1.87 -3.19
C VAL A 157 -13.68 -0.45 -3.73
N SER A 158 -12.91 0.36 -3.00
CA SER A 158 -12.65 1.76 -3.31
C SER A 158 -11.16 2.09 -3.28
N ALA A 159 -10.81 3.30 -3.68
CA ALA A 159 -9.44 3.81 -3.55
C ALA A 159 -8.94 3.80 -2.09
N ALA A 160 -9.83 3.90 -1.09
CA ALA A 160 -9.45 3.79 0.31
C ALA A 160 -8.86 2.40 0.62
N ASP A 161 -9.48 1.34 0.11
CA ASP A 161 -8.99 -0.04 0.26
C ASP A 161 -7.64 -0.23 -0.44
N LEU A 162 -7.51 0.27 -1.67
CA LEU A 162 -6.29 0.17 -2.47
C LEU A 162 -5.12 0.96 -1.86
N VAL A 163 -5.40 2.05 -1.14
CA VAL A 163 -4.40 2.88 -0.46
C VAL A 163 -3.96 2.27 0.86
N ILE A 164 -4.89 1.78 1.67
CA ILE A 164 -4.63 1.35 3.04
C ILE A 164 -4.10 -0.09 3.09
N TYR A 165 -4.66 -1.00 2.27
CA TYR A 165 -4.27 -2.41 2.28
C TYR A 165 -2.75 -2.64 2.14
N PRO A 166 -2.06 -2.07 1.13
CA PRO A 166 -0.62 -2.31 0.98
C PRO A 166 0.21 -1.88 2.19
N CYS A 167 -0.20 -0.81 2.86
CA CYS A 167 0.47 -0.33 4.07
C CYS A 167 0.26 -1.29 5.25
N ILE A 168 -0.97 -1.74 5.48
CA ILE A 168 -1.31 -2.70 6.54
C ILE A 168 -0.61 -4.05 6.27
N ARG A 169 -0.59 -4.51 5.02
CA ARG A 169 0.07 -5.78 4.67
C ARG A 169 1.58 -5.73 4.85
N LEU A 170 2.19 -4.58 4.54
CA LEU A 170 3.62 -4.36 4.78
C LEU A 170 3.93 -4.27 6.28
N LEU A 171 3.08 -3.60 7.07
CA LEU A 171 3.17 -3.59 8.53
C LEU A 171 3.09 -5.03 9.08
N HIS A 172 2.07 -5.79 8.69
CA HIS A 172 1.91 -7.17 9.10
C HIS A 172 3.18 -7.99 8.84
N ARG A 173 3.75 -7.89 7.62
CA ARG A 173 5.03 -8.53 7.28
C ARG A 173 6.17 -8.08 8.19
N SER A 174 6.25 -6.80 8.51
CA SER A 174 7.31 -6.27 9.39
C SER A 174 7.20 -6.80 10.82
N LEU A 175 5.97 -6.95 11.32
CA LEU A 175 5.68 -7.47 12.66
C LEU A 175 5.91 -8.99 12.81
N MET A 176 6.03 -9.72 11.71
CA MET A 176 6.43 -11.14 11.75
C MET A 176 7.93 -11.36 11.98
N ARG A 177 8.74 -10.30 12.05
CA ARG A 177 10.17 -10.41 12.35
C ARG A 177 10.38 -10.78 13.82
N PRO A 178 11.38 -11.63 14.15
CA PRO A 178 11.67 -12.00 15.54
C PRO A 178 11.89 -10.79 16.45
N GLU A 179 12.53 -9.73 15.92
CA GLU A 179 12.84 -8.51 16.66
C GLU A 179 11.58 -7.68 17.00
N ALA A 180 10.45 -7.99 16.37
CA ALA A 180 9.18 -7.29 16.57
C ALA A 180 8.27 -7.92 17.65
N GLN A 181 8.71 -8.95 18.38
CA GLN A 181 7.87 -9.75 19.24
C GLN A 181 7.03 -8.92 20.23
N GLU A 182 7.61 -7.94 20.90
CA GLU A 182 6.88 -7.06 21.83
C GLU A 182 5.87 -6.15 21.13
N LEU A 183 6.22 -5.66 19.93
CA LEU A 183 5.35 -4.82 19.12
C LEU A 183 4.23 -5.64 18.48
N SER A 184 4.56 -6.86 18.02
CA SER A 184 3.61 -7.74 17.33
C SER A 184 2.49 -8.23 18.21
N ALA A 185 2.72 -8.42 19.52
CA ALA A 185 1.71 -8.92 20.46
C ALA A 185 0.43 -8.07 20.51
N ARG A 186 0.45 -6.84 20.02
CA ARG A 186 -0.72 -5.95 19.94
C ARG A 186 -1.50 -6.06 18.62
N PHE A 187 -0.92 -6.75 17.64
CA PHE A 187 -1.47 -6.84 16.28
C PHE A 187 -1.66 -8.28 15.80
N LEU A 188 -0.78 -9.18 16.23
CA LEU A 188 -0.75 -10.55 15.75
C LEU A 188 -1.16 -11.53 16.86
N PRO A 189 -1.95 -12.58 16.55
CA PRO A 189 -2.58 -12.80 15.23
C PRO A 189 -3.69 -11.76 14.95
N ALA A 190 -3.74 -11.25 13.71
CA ALA A 190 -4.73 -10.25 13.33
C ALA A 190 -6.17 -10.76 13.49
N GLU A 191 -6.42 -12.03 13.26
CA GLU A 191 -7.72 -12.70 13.41
C GLU A 191 -8.25 -12.64 14.85
N VAL A 192 -7.35 -12.51 15.83
CA VAL A 192 -7.71 -12.41 17.27
C VAL A 192 -7.93 -10.96 17.67
N HIS A 193 -7.05 -10.05 17.25
CA HIS A 193 -7.05 -8.65 17.68
C HIS A 193 -7.96 -7.76 16.83
N TYR A 194 -8.08 -8.07 15.53
CA TYR A 194 -8.80 -7.29 14.53
C TYR A 194 -9.48 -8.22 13.51
N PRO A 195 -10.51 -8.99 13.92
CA PRO A 195 -11.11 -10.03 13.07
C PRO A 195 -11.77 -9.48 11.81
N ALA A 196 -12.37 -8.29 11.83
CA ALA A 196 -12.96 -7.70 10.65
C ALA A 196 -11.87 -7.20 9.67
N LEU A 197 -10.78 -6.62 10.19
CA LEU A 197 -9.60 -6.23 9.41
C LEU A 197 -8.97 -7.46 8.74
N ALA A 198 -8.82 -8.56 9.45
CA ALA A 198 -8.28 -9.81 8.90
C ALA A 198 -9.16 -10.36 7.76
N LYS A 199 -10.48 -10.36 7.93
CA LYS A 199 -11.43 -10.75 6.88
C LYS A 199 -11.38 -9.81 5.67
N TRP A 200 -11.25 -8.51 5.91
CA TRP A 200 -11.09 -7.54 4.85
C TRP A 200 -9.79 -7.74 4.07
N MET A 201 -8.68 -8.03 4.73
CA MET A 201 -7.42 -8.36 4.05
C MET A 201 -7.60 -9.56 3.12
N GLN A 202 -8.23 -10.64 3.59
CA GLN A 202 -8.53 -11.82 2.78
C GLN A 202 -9.43 -11.47 1.58
N ARG A 203 -10.39 -10.56 1.77
CA ARG A 203 -11.30 -10.10 0.69
C ARG A 203 -10.54 -9.31 -0.37
N VAL A 204 -9.60 -8.44 0.01
CA VAL A 204 -8.73 -7.75 -0.93
C VAL A 204 -7.83 -8.75 -1.68
N GLU A 205 -7.30 -9.75 -0.98
CA GLU A 205 -6.46 -10.81 -1.56
C GLU A 205 -7.23 -11.72 -2.53
N ALA A 206 -8.54 -11.78 -2.40
CA ALA A 206 -9.43 -12.51 -3.31
C ALA A 206 -9.87 -11.69 -4.55
N LEU A 207 -9.48 -10.42 -4.67
CA LEU A 207 -9.83 -9.60 -5.84
C LEU A 207 -9.23 -10.19 -7.12
N PRO A 208 -9.97 -10.10 -8.24
CA PRO A 208 -9.45 -10.53 -9.54
C PRO A 208 -8.11 -9.86 -9.87
N GLY A 209 -7.13 -10.66 -10.27
CA GLY A 209 -5.79 -10.16 -10.62
C GLY A 209 -4.86 -9.88 -9.44
N PHE A 210 -5.32 -9.95 -8.19
CA PHE A 210 -4.50 -9.68 -7.01
C PHE A 210 -3.16 -10.42 -7.03
N ALA A 211 -3.16 -11.71 -7.34
CA ALA A 211 -1.95 -12.52 -7.35
C ALA A 211 -0.83 -11.98 -8.25
N LYS A 212 -1.18 -11.29 -9.36
CA LYS A 212 -0.20 -10.66 -10.24
C LYS A 212 0.46 -9.42 -9.62
N THR A 213 -0.16 -8.85 -8.60
CA THR A 213 0.35 -7.66 -7.90
C THR A 213 1.23 -8.01 -6.70
N TRP A 214 1.27 -9.28 -6.31
CA TRP A 214 2.03 -9.73 -5.15
C TRP A 214 3.52 -9.43 -5.31
N PRO A 215 4.19 -8.88 -4.27
CA PRO A 215 5.61 -8.58 -4.35
C PRO A 215 6.46 -9.86 -4.52
N PRO A 216 7.12 -10.09 -5.66
CA PRO A 216 7.75 -11.38 -5.96
C PRO A 216 8.85 -11.78 -4.98
N HIS A 217 9.54 -10.81 -4.36
CA HIS A 217 10.59 -11.10 -3.37
C HIS A 217 10.04 -11.51 -1.98
N TRP A 218 8.71 -11.48 -1.79
CA TRP A 218 8.13 -11.88 -0.50
C TRP A 218 8.02 -13.40 -0.36
N ASP A 219 7.91 -14.10 -1.47
CA ASP A 219 7.86 -15.56 -1.52
C ASP A 219 9.25 -16.19 -1.62
N ALA A 220 10.26 -15.42 -2.02
CA ALA A 220 11.63 -15.86 -1.95
C ALA A 220 12.02 -16.03 -0.46
N ALA A 221 12.52 -17.22 -0.09
CA ALA A 221 13.05 -17.49 1.25
C ALA A 221 13.99 -16.35 1.66
N ALA A 222 13.82 -15.82 2.89
CA ALA A 222 14.66 -14.74 3.38
C ALA A 222 16.13 -15.12 3.14
N PRO A 223 16.95 -14.27 2.48
CA PRO A 223 18.37 -14.57 2.33
C PRO A 223 18.93 -14.77 3.74
N GLN A 224 19.55 -15.92 3.96
CA GLN A 224 20.30 -16.18 5.17
C GLN A 224 21.29 -15.04 5.31
N SER A 225 21.19 -14.29 6.40
CA SER A 225 22.14 -13.23 6.71
C SER A 225 23.51 -13.85 6.75
N SER A 226 24.31 -13.68 5.70
CA SER A 226 25.73 -13.91 5.77
C SER A 226 26.30 -12.88 6.75
N ALA A 227 26.47 -13.33 7.99
CA ALA A 227 27.30 -12.63 8.95
C ALA A 227 28.69 -12.40 8.33
N LYS A 228 29.05 -11.15 8.14
CA LYS A 228 30.44 -10.66 8.10
C LYS A 228 30.50 -9.35 8.85
#